data_09d61ab19b907af0c539eb6244ed8e46
#
_entry.id   09d61ab19b907af0c539eb6244ed8e46
#
_cell.length_a   1.000
_cell.length_b   1.000
_cell.length_c   1.000
_cell.angle_alpha   90.00
_cell.angle_beta   90.00
_cell.angle_gamma   90.00
#
_symmetry.space_group_name_H-M   'P 1'
#
loop_
_entity.id
_entity.type
_entity.pdbx_description
1 polymer ?
#
loop_
_entity_poly.entity_id
_entity_poly.type
_entity_poly.pdbx_seq_one_letter_code
_entity_poly.pdbx_strand_id
1 'polypeptide(L)'
;MVELGRGRGNVRHVRRAATVQLPDSLIQPSFDQSNVADQAELAAALSEMANSAGLLRQKRWSVTLPEATTRALIVTLETAVGSQSELEEVLAWKMDRGFGVPLDELSVAREALPKDAQGRARYLVVATRIGVLREYEQVFSLLGWRAGLILPRYLGEAQWLKGNGFKGDTLLVSSSDDGFTAVVFREQRPLILRSVRCDSQEQEDELYRLLMFYRDRRVSDESESGQMLSGLLVTGRGFSKTRVGEIVNETLGGDVRPLEAYDLGLQLPARDLSFDVIAAPSGLATLSL
;
A
#
# COMPACT_ATOMS: atom_id res chain seq x y z
N MET A 1 9.69 -7.99 10.47
CA MET A 1 10.92 -7.24 10.07
C MET A 1 11.60 -7.94 8.91
N VAL A 2 12.20 -7.18 7.98
CA VAL A 2 12.89 -7.76 6.80
C VAL A 2 14.10 -6.90 6.45
N GLU A 3 15.22 -7.55 6.14
CA GLU A 3 16.39 -6.96 5.48
C GLU A 3 16.59 -7.65 4.13
N LEU A 4 16.68 -6.84 3.07
CA LEU A 4 16.93 -7.33 1.72
C LEU A 4 18.41 -7.20 1.34
N GLY A 5 18.86 -8.07 0.45
CA GLY A 5 20.13 -7.97 -0.26
C GLY A 5 19.92 -7.94 -1.77
N ARG A 6 20.85 -7.29 -2.47
CA ARG A 6 20.90 -7.35 -3.94
C ARG A 6 21.53 -8.67 -4.39
N GLY A 7 20.88 -9.34 -5.34
CA GLY A 7 21.44 -10.44 -6.12
C GLY A 7 21.99 -9.95 -7.46
N ARG A 8 22.18 -10.87 -8.40
CA ARG A 8 22.58 -10.53 -9.77
C ARG A 8 21.37 -9.99 -10.56
N GLY A 9 21.57 -8.91 -11.31
CA GLY A 9 20.50 -8.28 -12.08
C GLY A 9 19.47 -7.61 -11.17
N ASN A 10 18.18 -7.84 -11.43
CA ASN A 10 17.07 -7.28 -10.67
C ASN A 10 16.58 -8.20 -9.52
N VAL A 11 17.33 -9.27 -9.21
CA VAL A 11 16.98 -10.23 -8.18
C VAL A 11 17.31 -9.64 -6.80
N ARG A 12 16.40 -9.82 -5.86
CA ARG A 12 16.55 -9.50 -4.44
C ARG A 12 16.40 -10.77 -3.63
N HIS A 13 17.10 -10.85 -2.52
CA HIS A 13 16.96 -11.98 -1.60
C HIS A 13 16.76 -11.47 -0.17
N VAL A 14 15.97 -12.20 0.58
CA VAL A 14 15.79 -11.92 2.01
C VAL A 14 17.05 -12.36 2.75
N ARG A 15 17.80 -11.41 3.30
CA ARG A 15 18.99 -11.69 4.14
C ARG A 15 18.61 -12.08 5.54
N ARG A 16 17.68 -11.34 6.11
CA ARG A 16 17.20 -11.50 7.48
C ARG A 16 15.73 -11.19 7.52
N ALA A 17 14.97 -12.00 8.22
CA ALA A 17 13.58 -11.73 8.51
C ALA A 17 13.18 -12.35 9.83
N ALA A 18 12.26 -11.72 10.51
CA ALA A 18 11.52 -12.29 11.61
C ALA A 18 10.09 -11.79 11.57
N THR A 19 9.19 -12.65 12.02
CA THR A 19 7.78 -12.35 12.23
C THR A 19 7.42 -12.69 13.66
N VAL A 20 6.49 -11.95 14.24
CA VAL A 20 5.93 -12.23 15.55
C VAL A 20 4.41 -12.11 15.45
N GLN A 21 3.73 -13.01 16.10
CA GLN A 21 2.29 -12.89 16.30
C GLN A 21 2.06 -12.05 17.55
N LEU A 22 1.36 -10.95 17.39
CA LEU A 22 0.98 -10.08 18.50
C LEU A 22 -0.37 -10.54 19.07
N PRO A 23 -0.65 -10.28 20.36
CA PRO A 23 -1.99 -10.41 20.89
C PRO A 23 -2.97 -9.52 20.13
N ASP A 24 -4.18 -10.03 19.85
CA ASP A 24 -5.19 -9.34 19.04
C ASP A 24 -5.59 -7.98 19.61
N SER A 25 -5.50 -7.81 20.95
CA SER A 25 -5.80 -6.56 21.63
C SER A 25 -4.67 -5.52 21.62
N LEU A 26 -3.44 -5.90 21.27
CA LEU A 26 -2.27 -5.02 21.41
C LEU A 26 -2.25 -3.92 20.34
N ILE A 27 -2.64 -4.25 19.11
CA ILE A 27 -2.79 -3.29 18.03
C ILE A 27 -4.21 -3.43 17.46
N GLN A 28 -4.97 -2.33 17.52
CA GLN A 28 -6.30 -2.21 16.93
C GLN A 28 -6.29 -1.11 15.87
N PRO A 29 -5.97 -1.42 14.62
CA PRO A 29 -5.80 -0.41 13.59
C PRO A 29 -7.07 0.40 13.35
N SER A 30 -6.99 1.70 13.50
CA SER A 30 -8.07 2.65 13.27
C SER A 30 -7.52 3.98 12.79
N PHE A 31 -8.24 4.64 11.90
CA PHE A 31 -7.93 6.01 11.53
C PHE A 31 -8.34 7.01 12.61
N ASP A 32 -9.42 6.73 13.33
CA ASP A 32 -10.09 7.70 14.21
C ASP A 32 -9.78 7.49 15.69
N GLN A 33 -9.22 6.35 16.08
CA GLN A 33 -8.99 5.98 17.49
C GLN A 33 -7.54 5.63 17.75
N SER A 34 -7.15 5.58 19.03
CA SER A 34 -5.86 5.04 19.46
C SER A 34 -5.68 3.60 18.96
N ASN A 35 -4.48 3.28 18.47
CA ASN A 35 -4.19 2.01 17.83
C ASN A 35 -3.38 1.06 18.71
N VAL A 36 -2.55 1.58 19.60
CA VAL A 36 -1.61 0.81 20.42
C VAL A 36 -2.09 0.81 21.85
N ALA A 37 -2.54 -0.35 22.34
CA ALA A 37 -3.05 -0.49 23.70
C ALA A 37 -1.95 -0.38 24.75
N ASP A 38 -0.78 -0.97 24.48
CA ASP A 38 0.40 -0.90 25.34
C ASP A 38 1.67 -0.71 24.50
N GLN A 39 2.23 0.51 24.57
CA GLN A 39 3.43 0.87 23.82
C GLN A 39 4.68 0.13 24.32
N ALA A 40 4.76 -0.18 25.62
CA ALA A 40 5.91 -0.88 26.19
C ALA A 40 5.91 -2.36 25.78
N GLU A 41 4.74 -3.00 25.78
CA GLU A 41 4.58 -4.38 25.32
C GLU A 41 4.91 -4.48 23.82
N LEU A 42 4.40 -3.55 22.99
CA LEU A 42 4.72 -3.53 21.57
C LEU A 42 6.23 -3.28 21.33
N ALA A 43 6.86 -2.38 22.09
CA ALA A 43 8.29 -2.16 22.01
C ALA A 43 9.10 -3.42 22.37
N ALA A 44 8.68 -4.14 23.42
CA ALA A 44 9.31 -5.41 23.81
C ALA A 44 9.21 -6.45 22.68
N ALA A 45 8.03 -6.62 22.08
CA ALA A 45 7.83 -7.54 20.97
C ALA A 45 8.68 -7.16 19.73
N LEU A 46 8.78 -5.87 19.39
CA LEU A 46 9.65 -5.39 18.31
C LEU A 46 11.12 -5.62 18.59
N SER A 47 11.56 -5.44 19.85
CA SER A 47 12.94 -5.69 20.27
C SER A 47 13.30 -7.18 20.15
N GLU A 48 12.42 -8.07 20.60
CA GLU A 48 12.60 -9.51 20.47
C GLU A 48 12.66 -9.94 19.00
N MET A 49 11.76 -9.41 18.16
CA MET A 49 11.77 -9.66 16.73
C MET A 49 13.06 -9.20 16.07
N ALA A 50 13.59 -8.02 16.44
CA ALA A 50 14.86 -7.51 15.94
C ALA A 50 16.05 -8.38 16.40
N ASN A 51 15.98 -8.89 17.62
CA ASN A 51 16.99 -9.83 18.15
C ASN A 51 16.98 -11.15 17.35
N SER A 52 15.81 -11.73 17.16
CA SER A 52 15.61 -12.98 16.39
C SER A 52 16.08 -12.84 14.94
N ALA A 53 15.89 -11.67 14.34
CA ALA A 53 16.39 -11.36 12.99
C ALA A 53 17.89 -11.00 12.97
N GLY A 54 18.56 -10.82 14.12
CA GLY A 54 19.94 -10.33 14.21
C GLY A 54 20.10 -8.87 13.80
N LEU A 55 19.07 -8.03 14.00
CA LEU A 55 18.97 -6.62 13.57
C LEU A 55 19.01 -5.62 14.74
N LEU A 56 19.40 -6.01 15.95
CA LEU A 56 19.42 -5.14 17.13
C LEU A 56 20.25 -3.85 16.98
N ARG A 57 21.27 -3.87 16.10
CA ARG A 57 22.10 -2.70 15.85
C ARG A 57 21.46 -1.68 14.92
N GLN A 58 20.39 -2.06 14.22
CA GLN A 58 19.67 -1.18 13.32
C GLN A 58 18.88 -0.15 14.10
N LYS A 59 19.10 1.14 13.83
CA LYS A 59 18.44 2.25 14.53
C LYS A 59 17.48 3.06 13.65
N ARG A 60 17.54 2.90 12.34
CA ARG A 60 16.65 3.59 11.38
C ARG A 60 15.84 2.55 10.63
N TRP A 61 14.54 2.72 10.63
CA TRP A 61 13.60 1.77 10.06
C TRP A 61 12.69 2.46 9.05
N SER A 62 12.35 1.76 7.99
CA SER A 62 11.19 2.05 7.17
C SER A 62 10.03 1.19 7.65
N VAL A 63 8.85 1.78 7.79
CA VAL A 63 7.70 1.17 8.46
C VAL A 63 6.49 1.20 7.56
N THR A 64 5.75 0.10 7.50
CA THR A 64 4.42 0.08 6.90
C THR A 64 3.38 -0.01 8.00
N LEU A 65 2.39 0.88 7.92
CA LEU A 65 1.24 0.88 8.83
C LEU A 65 0.10 0.02 8.27
N PRO A 66 -0.72 -0.58 9.14
CA PRO A 66 -1.96 -1.23 8.73
C PRO A 66 -2.86 -0.28 7.94
N GLU A 67 -3.61 -0.80 6.98
CA GLU A 67 -4.45 0.01 6.08
C GLU A 67 -5.47 0.86 6.82
N ALA A 68 -6.11 0.30 7.85
CA ALA A 68 -7.13 0.99 8.62
C ALA A 68 -6.64 2.24 9.37
N THR A 69 -5.31 2.44 9.49
CA THR A 69 -4.70 3.62 10.12
C THR A 69 -4.59 4.82 9.19
N THR A 70 -4.80 4.62 7.90
CA THR A 70 -4.58 5.64 6.88
C THR A 70 -5.80 5.80 5.99
N ARG A 71 -5.94 6.97 5.39
CA ARG A 71 -6.86 7.22 4.28
C ARG A 71 -6.08 7.76 3.09
N ALA A 72 -6.49 7.39 1.88
CA ALA A 72 -5.87 7.89 0.67
C ALA A 72 -6.91 8.28 -0.37
N LEU A 73 -6.59 9.33 -1.14
CA LEU A 73 -7.45 9.88 -2.17
C LEU A 73 -6.61 10.21 -3.41
N ILE A 74 -7.20 10.05 -4.58
CA ILE A 74 -6.69 10.71 -5.79
C ILE A 74 -7.53 11.97 -6.00
N VAL A 75 -6.92 13.12 -5.75
CA VAL A 75 -7.55 14.43 -5.92
C VAL A 75 -7.30 14.91 -7.34
N THR A 76 -8.36 15.26 -8.07
CA THR A 76 -8.30 15.87 -9.39
C THR A 76 -8.73 17.34 -9.30
N LEU A 77 -7.99 18.25 -9.93
CA LEU A 77 -8.35 19.67 -10.02
C LEU A 77 -9.13 19.90 -11.30
N GLU A 78 -10.38 20.36 -11.16
CA GLU A 78 -11.30 20.56 -12.29
C GLU A 78 -10.90 21.77 -13.15
N THR A 79 -10.24 22.76 -12.55
CA THR A 79 -9.78 23.99 -13.21
C THR A 79 -8.28 24.16 -13.09
N ALA A 80 -7.68 24.81 -14.08
CA ALA A 80 -6.30 25.23 -13.96
C ALA A 80 -6.16 26.29 -12.88
N VAL A 81 -5.15 26.16 -12.04
CA VAL A 81 -4.87 27.06 -10.91
C VAL A 81 -3.82 28.07 -11.33
N GLY A 82 -4.06 29.34 -11.07
CA GLY A 82 -3.21 30.44 -11.53
C GLY A 82 -1.98 30.69 -10.66
N SER A 83 -1.97 30.22 -9.40
CA SER A 83 -0.87 30.43 -8.46
C SER A 83 -0.68 29.25 -7.51
N GLN A 84 0.51 29.18 -6.90
CA GLN A 84 0.81 28.16 -5.89
C GLN A 84 -0.08 28.31 -4.65
N SER A 85 -0.42 29.53 -4.22
CA SER A 85 -1.31 29.79 -3.09
C SER A 85 -2.70 29.23 -3.36
N GLU A 86 -3.26 29.52 -4.54
CA GLU A 86 -4.54 29.00 -4.97
C GLU A 86 -4.54 27.47 -5.04
N LEU A 87 -3.45 26.88 -5.51
CA LEU A 87 -3.27 25.42 -5.52
C LEU A 87 -3.39 24.84 -4.11
N GLU A 88 -2.64 25.41 -3.15
CA GLU A 88 -2.68 24.94 -1.76
C GLU A 88 -4.08 25.06 -1.15
N GLU A 89 -4.77 26.16 -1.40
CA GLU A 89 -6.14 26.39 -0.89
C GLU A 89 -7.14 25.39 -1.48
N VAL A 90 -7.10 25.17 -2.80
CA VAL A 90 -8.00 24.22 -3.46
C VAL A 90 -7.71 22.78 -3.02
N LEU A 91 -6.43 22.40 -2.91
CA LEU A 91 -6.05 21.09 -2.40
C LEU A 91 -6.48 20.91 -0.94
N ALA A 92 -6.23 21.91 -0.07
CA ALA A 92 -6.65 21.87 1.33
C ALA A 92 -8.16 21.66 1.45
N TRP A 93 -8.95 22.43 0.70
CA TRP A 93 -10.41 22.29 0.69
C TRP A 93 -10.87 20.88 0.22
N LYS A 94 -10.26 20.35 -0.87
CA LYS A 94 -10.61 19.01 -1.37
C LYS A 94 -10.20 17.91 -0.39
N MET A 95 -9.05 18.06 0.29
CA MET A 95 -8.56 17.10 1.28
C MET A 95 -9.44 17.11 2.55
N ASP A 96 -9.76 18.29 3.08
CA ASP A 96 -10.63 18.44 4.25
C ASP A 96 -11.97 17.75 4.01
N ARG A 97 -12.59 18.03 2.87
CA ARG A 97 -13.85 17.41 2.46
C ARG A 97 -13.72 15.90 2.19
N GLY A 98 -12.60 15.48 1.60
CA GLY A 98 -12.37 14.08 1.23
C GLY A 98 -12.04 13.18 2.42
N PHE A 99 -11.32 13.70 3.40
CA PHE A 99 -11.00 12.95 4.62
C PHE A 99 -12.09 13.09 5.70
N GLY A 100 -12.89 14.16 5.67
CA GLY A 100 -13.94 14.43 6.65
C GLY A 100 -13.39 14.70 8.05
N VAL A 101 -12.16 15.20 8.13
CA VAL A 101 -11.43 15.52 9.36
C VAL A 101 -10.59 16.76 9.09
N PRO A 102 -10.53 17.73 10.04
CA PRO A 102 -9.70 18.92 9.91
C PRO A 102 -8.24 18.59 9.60
N LEU A 103 -7.64 19.32 8.65
CA LEU A 103 -6.28 19.03 8.18
C LEU A 103 -5.21 19.26 9.23
N ASP A 104 -5.43 20.11 10.21
CA ASP A 104 -4.53 20.36 11.34
C ASP A 104 -4.42 19.17 12.31
N GLU A 105 -5.38 18.23 12.25
CA GLU A 105 -5.32 16.96 12.97
C GLU A 105 -4.61 15.85 12.18
N LEU A 106 -4.26 16.11 10.91
CA LEU A 106 -3.72 15.11 9.99
C LEU A 106 -2.25 15.35 9.66
N SER A 107 -1.48 14.26 9.63
CA SER A 107 -0.22 14.21 8.91
C SER A 107 -0.52 13.79 7.47
N VAL A 108 -0.23 14.68 6.52
CA VAL A 108 -0.58 14.50 5.10
C VAL A 108 0.68 14.46 4.25
N ALA A 109 0.76 13.44 3.40
CA ALA A 109 1.74 13.36 2.32
C ALA A 109 1.03 13.41 0.98
N ARG A 110 1.64 14.07 -0.01
CA ARG A 110 1.08 14.15 -1.36
C ARG A 110 2.15 13.96 -2.44
N GLU A 111 1.75 13.36 -3.55
CA GLU A 111 2.56 13.18 -4.75
C GLU A 111 1.76 13.64 -5.98
N ALA A 112 2.38 14.47 -6.83
CA ALA A 112 1.78 14.84 -8.10
C ALA A 112 1.74 13.64 -9.04
N LEU A 113 0.58 13.39 -9.65
CA LEU A 113 0.38 12.35 -10.65
C LEU A 113 0.36 12.95 -12.07
N PRO A 114 0.55 12.13 -13.11
CA PRO A 114 0.28 12.56 -14.47
C PRO A 114 -1.13 13.14 -14.60
N LYS A 115 -1.25 14.16 -15.43
CA LYS A 115 -2.54 14.75 -15.76
C LYS A 115 -3.45 13.67 -16.38
N ASP A 116 -4.75 13.82 -16.19
CA ASP A 116 -5.70 12.95 -16.86
C ASP A 116 -5.85 13.28 -18.36
N ALA A 117 -6.70 12.52 -19.06
CA ALA A 117 -6.95 12.71 -20.49
C ALA A 117 -7.52 14.10 -20.84
N GLN A 118 -8.12 14.80 -19.88
CA GLN A 118 -8.62 16.16 -20.02
C GLN A 118 -7.57 17.23 -19.65
N GLY A 119 -6.31 16.82 -19.34
CA GLY A 119 -5.25 17.71 -18.96
C GLY A 119 -5.34 18.24 -17.52
N ARG A 120 -6.22 17.69 -16.68
CA ARG A 120 -6.44 18.13 -15.30
C ARG A 120 -5.32 17.60 -14.38
N ALA A 121 -4.84 18.45 -13.48
CA ALA A 121 -3.84 18.08 -12.49
C ALA A 121 -4.42 17.09 -11.47
N ARG A 122 -3.61 16.08 -11.11
CA ARG A 122 -3.99 15.02 -10.17
C ARG A 122 -2.93 14.85 -9.10
N TYR A 123 -3.37 14.49 -7.90
CA TYR A 123 -2.50 14.26 -6.76
C TYR A 123 -2.94 13.00 -6.01
N LEU A 124 -1.99 12.11 -5.74
CA LEU A 124 -2.19 11.10 -4.70
C LEU A 124 -1.97 11.78 -3.36
N VAL A 125 -2.92 11.66 -2.47
CA VAL A 125 -2.85 12.20 -1.11
C VAL A 125 -3.09 11.06 -0.13
N VAL A 126 -2.21 10.94 0.86
CA VAL A 126 -2.31 9.96 1.95
C VAL A 126 -2.28 10.71 3.26
N ALA A 127 -3.18 10.35 4.16
CA ALA A 127 -3.31 10.97 5.47
C ALA A 127 -3.41 9.92 6.58
N THR A 128 -2.87 10.26 7.74
CA THR A 128 -3.12 9.59 9.02
C THR A 128 -3.31 10.64 10.11
N ARG A 129 -4.05 10.32 11.18
CA ARG A 129 -4.14 11.25 12.30
C ARG A 129 -2.79 11.41 12.99
N ILE A 130 -2.44 12.64 13.34
CA ILE A 130 -1.19 12.95 14.05
C ILE A 130 -1.09 12.17 15.36
N GLY A 131 -2.20 12.00 16.08
CA GLY A 131 -2.25 11.19 17.31
C GLY A 131 -1.85 9.74 17.06
N VAL A 132 -2.44 9.11 16.05
CA VAL A 132 -2.14 7.73 15.66
C VAL A 132 -0.68 7.58 15.23
N LEU A 133 -0.18 8.50 14.39
CA LEU A 133 1.22 8.45 13.95
C LEU A 133 2.19 8.53 15.13
N ARG A 134 1.92 9.42 16.08
CA ARG A 134 2.74 9.60 17.30
C ARG A 134 2.80 8.35 18.17
N GLU A 135 1.74 7.58 18.28
CA GLU A 135 1.76 6.31 19.03
C GLU A 135 2.83 5.36 18.48
N TYR A 136 2.86 5.16 17.16
CA TYR A 136 3.87 4.31 16.53
C TYR A 136 5.29 4.90 16.66
N GLU A 137 5.45 6.21 16.46
CA GLU A 137 6.75 6.88 16.64
C GLU A 137 7.26 6.78 18.07
N GLN A 138 6.40 6.84 19.08
CA GLN A 138 6.75 6.67 20.48
C GLN A 138 7.26 5.26 20.78
N VAL A 139 6.64 4.21 20.22
CA VAL A 139 7.14 2.83 20.34
C VAL A 139 8.57 2.71 19.81
N PHE A 140 8.87 3.31 18.65
CA PHE A 140 10.25 3.34 18.13
C PHE A 140 11.19 4.12 19.04
N SER A 141 10.74 5.24 19.60
CA SER A 141 11.52 6.08 20.51
C SER A 141 11.89 5.36 21.80
N LEU A 142 11.01 4.52 22.37
CA LEU A 142 11.30 3.68 23.54
C LEU A 142 12.47 2.73 23.30
N LEU A 143 12.68 2.31 22.05
CA LEU A 143 13.79 1.45 21.63
C LEU A 143 15.05 2.23 21.23
N GLY A 144 15.03 3.55 21.27
CA GLY A 144 16.06 4.41 20.72
C GLY A 144 16.19 4.27 19.20
N TRP A 145 15.09 3.92 18.52
CA TRP A 145 15.00 3.78 17.07
C TRP A 145 14.31 5.00 16.44
N ARG A 146 14.44 5.13 15.12
CA ARG A 146 13.76 6.15 14.33
C ARG A 146 13.02 5.50 13.15
N ALA A 147 11.76 5.81 13.01
CA ALA A 147 11.01 5.55 11.79
C ALA A 147 11.36 6.66 10.76
N GLY A 148 12.20 6.34 9.78
CA GLY A 148 12.66 7.32 8.77
C GLY A 148 11.68 7.50 7.62
N LEU A 149 10.89 6.48 7.33
CA LEU A 149 9.83 6.49 6.33
C LEU A 149 8.67 5.65 6.86
N ILE A 150 7.48 6.22 6.81
CA ILE A 150 6.25 5.53 7.23
C ILE A 150 5.27 5.60 6.06
N LEU A 151 4.80 4.45 5.58
CA LEU A 151 3.84 4.35 4.48
C LEU A 151 2.68 3.42 4.86
N PRO A 152 1.51 3.57 4.23
CA PRO A 152 0.48 2.53 4.25
C PRO A 152 1.01 1.22 3.69
N ARG A 153 0.50 0.11 4.20
CA ARG A 153 0.88 -1.24 3.81
C ARG A 153 0.87 -1.43 2.29
N TYR A 154 -0.22 -1.09 1.61
CA TYR A 154 -0.38 -1.26 0.16
C TYR A 154 0.64 -0.46 -0.66
N LEU A 155 1.16 0.68 -0.17
CA LEU A 155 2.23 1.42 -0.86
C LEU A 155 3.59 0.74 -0.73
N GLY A 156 3.82 0.02 0.37
CA GLY A 156 4.97 -0.90 0.48
C GLY A 156 4.87 -2.04 -0.51
N GLU A 157 3.73 -2.70 -0.60
CA GLU A 157 3.45 -3.80 -1.53
C GLU A 157 3.54 -3.35 -2.99
N ALA A 158 3.06 -2.16 -3.31
CA ALA A 158 3.12 -1.57 -4.65
C ALA A 158 4.56 -1.41 -5.20
N GLN A 159 5.57 -1.34 -4.32
CA GLN A 159 6.96 -1.25 -4.78
C GLN A 159 7.38 -2.48 -5.60
N TRP A 160 6.74 -3.63 -5.38
CA TRP A 160 7.00 -4.84 -6.15
C TRP A 160 6.52 -4.77 -7.60
N LEU A 161 5.52 -3.94 -7.89
CA LEU A 161 5.05 -3.71 -9.26
C LEU A 161 5.90 -2.70 -10.02
N LYS A 162 6.68 -1.87 -9.32
CA LYS A 162 7.57 -0.90 -9.93
C LYS A 162 8.85 -1.58 -10.44
N GLY A 163 9.29 -1.21 -11.62
CA GLY A 163 10.57 -1.66 -12.17
C GLY A 163 10.61 -3.10 -12.72
N ASN A 164 9.51 -3.84 -12.73
CA ASN A 164 9.45 -5.21 -13.26
C ASN A 164 9.11 -5.29 -14.76
N GLY A 165 9.11 -4.15 -15.47
CA GLY A 165 8.96 -4.14 -16.94
C GLY A 165 7.57 -4.50 -17.45
N PHE A 166 6.54 -4.42 -16.62
CA PHE A 166 5.16 -4.61 -17.06
C PHE A 166 4.79 -3.59 -18.13
N LYS A 167 4.32 -4.11 -19.29
CA LYS A 167 3.83 -3.31 -20.41
C LYS A 167 2.31 -3.24 -20.32
N GLY A 168 1.77 -2.21 -19.73
CA GLY A 168 0.34 -2.04 -19.53
C GLY A 168 -0.02 -1.81 -18.06
N ASP A 169 -1.31 -1.80 -17.79
CA ASP A 169 -1.80 -1.54 -16.44
C ASP A 169 -1.53 -2.75 -15.52
N THR A 170 -1.29 -2.49 -14.25
CA THR A 170 -1.13 -3.51 -13.21
C THR A 170 -2.11 -3.25 -12.07
N LEU A 171 -2.61 -4.32 -11.47
CA LEU A 171 -3.52 -4.26 -10.33
C LEU A 171 -2.84 -4.83 -9.08
N LEU A 172 -2.88 -4.06 -7.99
CA LEU A 172 -2.62 -4.54 -6.64
C LEU A 172 -3.95 -4.69 -5.91
N VAL A 173 -4.15 -5.83 -5.26
CA VAL A 173 -5.21 -6.07 -4.28
C VAL A 173 -4.53 -6.43 -2.95
N SER A 174 -4.53 -5.49 -2.01
CA SER A 174 -4.01 -5.66 -0.65
C SER A 174 -5.18 -5.94 0.28
N SER A 175 -5.31 -7.16 0.76
CA SER A 175 -6.46 -7.59 1.56
C SER A 175 -6.14 -7.69 3.05
N SER A 176 -7.15 -7.44 3.87
CA SER A 176 -7.17 -7.62 5.32
C SER A 176 -8.47 -8.29 5.72
N ASP A 177 -8.61 -8.62 7.01
CA ASP A 177 -9.85 -9.23 7.53
C ASP A 177 -11.05 -8.27 7.42
N ASP A 178 -10.81 -6.94 7.43
CA ASP A 178 -11.82 -5.89 7.40
C ASP A 178 -12.08 -5.31 6.00
N GLY A 179 -11.57 -5.94 4.93
CA GLY A 179 -11.73 -5.46 3.55
C GLY A 179 -10.45 -5.48 2.73
N PHE A 180 -10.35 -4.59 1.75
CA PHE A 180 -9.16 -4.52 0.89
C PHE A 180 -8.91 -3.10 0.35
N THR A 181 -7.67 -2.86 -0.04
CA THR A 181 -7.30 -1.72 -0.89
C THR A 181 -6.88 -2.22 -2.25
N ALA A 182 -7.52 -1.73 -3.30
CA ALA A 182 -7.15 -2.00 -4.68
C ALA A 182 -6.55 -0.75 -5.34
N VAL A 183 -5.43 -0.95 -6.03
CA VAL A 183 -4.76 0.11 -6.78
C VAL A 183 -4.45 -0.37 -8.19
N VAL A 184 -5.01 0.32 -9.16
CA VAL A 184 -4.63 0.15 -10.58
C VAL A 184 -3.52 1.15 -10.89
N PHE A 185 -2.42 0.65 -11.42
CA PHE A 185 -1.29 1.46 -11.87
C PHE A 185 -1.23 1.47 -13.39
N ARG A 186 -1.00 2.65 -13.96
CA ARG A 186 -0.62 2.87 -15.35
C ARG A 186 0.76 3.52 -15.37
N GLU A 187 1.70 2.97 -16.14
CA GLU A 187 3.08 3.49 -16.20
C GLU A 187 3.69 3.68 -14.79
N GLN A 188 3.45 2.73 -13.89
CA GLN A 188 3.90 2.73 -12.49
C GLN A 188 3.29 3.86 -11.61
N ARG A 189 2.30 4.60 -12.10
CA ARG A 189 1.60 5.66 -11.38
C ARG A 189 0.16 5.23 -11.04
N PRO A 190 -0.34 5.55 -9.85
CA PRO A 190 -1.70 5.22 -9.48
C PRO A 190 -2.71 5.91 -10.41
N LEU A 191 -3.53 5.10 -11.07
CA LEU A 191 -4.65 5.55 -11.89
C LEU A 191 -5.95 5.57 -11.08
N ILE A 192 -6.22 4.47 -10.37
CA ILE A 192 -7.37 4.28 -9.50
C ILE A 192 -6.84 3.78 -8.15
N LEU A 193 -7.38 4.31 -7.08
CA LEU A 193 -7.16 3.83 -5.72
C LEU A 193 -8.51 3.76 -5.02
N ARG A 194 -8.83 2.61 -4.46
CA ARG A 194 -10.05 2.40 -3.69
C ARG A 194 -9.76 1.50 -2.50
N SER A 195 -10.02 2.02 -1.32
CA SER A 195 -10.04 1.24 -0.08
C SER A 195 -11.49 0.98 0.29
N VAL A 196 -11.81 -0.28 0.55
CA VAL A 196 -13.15 -0.73 0.88
C VAL A 196 -13.10 -1.45 2.22
N ARG A 197 -13.98 -1.05 3.14
CA ARG A 197 -14.27 -1.81 4.35
C ARG A 197 -15.54 -2.60 4.11
N CYS A 198 -15.43 -3.90 4.14
CA CYS A 198 -16.52 -4.83 3.91
C CYS A 198 -16.20 -6.17 4.56
N ASP A 199 -17.21 -6.95 4.84
CA ASP A 199 -16.99 -8.32 5.26
C ASP A 199 -16.55 -9.23 4.09
N SER A 200 -16.14 -10.44 4.40
CA SER A 200 -15.60 -11.38 3.40
C SER A 200 -16.60 -11.76 2.30
N GLN A 201 -17.91 -11.65 2.57
CA GLN A 201 -18.95 -12.00 1.59
C GLN A 201 -19.14 -10.89 0.54
N GLU A 202 -18.89 -9.64 0.92
CA GLU A 202 -19.05 -8.48 0.04
C GLU A 202 -17.78 -8.16 -0.79
N GLN A 203 -16.62 -8.71 -0.41
CA GLN A 203 -15.33 -8.40 -1.05
C GLN A 203 -15.35 -8.69 -2.55
N GLU A 204 -15.97 -9.78 -3.00
CA GLU A 204 -16.04 -10.15 -4.41
C GLU A 204 -16.85 -9.13 -5.21
N ASP A 205 -18.00 -8.73 -4.70
CA ASP A 205 -18.88 -7.76 -5.35
C ASP A 205 -18.21 -6.37 -5.44
N GLU A 206 -17.52 -5.95 -4.38
CA GLU A 206 -16.81 -4.69 -4.37
C GLU A 206 -15.62 -4.68 -5.33
N LEU A 207 -14.89 -5.80 -5.43
CA LEU A 207 -13.83 -5.95 -6.42
C LEU A 207 -14.41 -5.92 -7.84
N TYR A 208 -15.48 -6.66 -8.08
CA TYR A 208 -16.17 -6.64 -9.38
C TYR A 208 -16.61 -5.23 -9.78
N ARG A 209 -17.23 -4.47 -8.88
CA ARG A 209 -17.64 -3.07 -9.14
C ARG A 209 -16.45 -2.18 -9.50
N LEU A 210 -15.32 -2.35 -8.83
CA LEU A 210 -14.09 -1.60 -9.13
C LEU A 210 -13.56 -1.94 -10.52
N LEU A 211 -13.55 -3.25 -10.89
CA LEU A 211 -13.07 -3.71 -12.20
C LEU A 211 -14.00 -3.23 -13.33
N MET A 212 -15.31 -3.23 -13.11
CA MET A 212 -16.28 -2.66 -14.06
C MET A 212 -16.02 -1.17 -14.28
N PHE A 213 -15.84 -0.40 -13.19
CA PHE A 213 -15.50 1.02 -13.29
C PHE A 213 -14.17 1.24 -14.04
N TYR A 214 -13.16 0.42 -13.79
CA TYR A 214 -11.88 0.48 -14.51
C TYR A 214 -12.07 0.18 -16.00
N ARG A 215 -12.81 -0.88 -16.34
CA ARG A 215 -13.11 -1.27 -17.72
C ARG A 215 -13.80 -0.16 -18.50
N ASP A 216 -14.87 0.40 -17.92
CA ASP A 216 -15.66 1.45 -18.56
C ASP A 216 -14.84 2.73 -18.80
N ARG A 217 -13.99 3.07 -17.84
CA ARG A 217 -13.08 4.22 -17.97
C ARG A 217 -12.04 4.00 -19.06
N ARG A 218 -11.55 2.77 -19.23
CA ARG A 218 -10.56 2.44 -20.24
C ARG A 218 -11.14 2.44 -21.65
N VAL A 219 -12.36 1.95 -21.82
CA VAL A 219 -13.07 1.99 -23.12
C VAL A 219 -13.28 3.43 -23.58
N SER A 220 -13.42 4.37 -22.67
CA SER A 220 -13.54 5.80 -22.98
C SER A 220 -12.22 6.46 -23.42
N ASP A 221 -11.07 5.85 -23.12
CA ASP A 221 -9.73 6.28 -23.55
C ASP A 221 -9.42 5.57 -24.90
N GLU A 222 -9.99 6.00 -26.00
CA GLU A 222 -10.01 5.37 -27.35
C GLU A 222 -8.66 4.95 -27.97
N SER A 223 -7.56 5.14 -27.30
CA SER A 223 -6.20 4.93 -27.84
C SER A 223 -5.55 3.59 -27.52
N GLU A 224 -6.14 2.69 -26.73
CA GLU A 224 -5.48 1.48 -26.25
C GLU A 224 -6.21 0.18 -26.61
N SER A 225 -5.95 -0.35 -27.82
CA SER A 225 -6.20 -1.74 -28.17
C SER A 225 -5.08 -2.64 -27.59
N GLY A 226 -5.28 -3.23 -26.42
CA GLY A 226 -4.32 -4.14 -25.79
C GLY A 226 -4.89 -4.86 -24.57
N GLN A 227 -4.12 -5.82 -24.04
CA GLN A 227 -4.47 -6.54 -22.83
C GLN A 227 -4.73 -5.53 -21.70
N MET A 228 -5.88 -5.65 -21.01
CA MET A 228 -6.30 -4.68 -19.99
C MET A 228 -5.34 -4.62 -18.80
N LEU A 229 -4.92 -5.79 -18.30
CA LEU A 229 -3.93 -5.88 -17.23
C LEU A 229 -2.74 -6.74 -17.68
N SER A 230 -1.55 -6.29 -17.35
CA SER A 230 -0.28 -7.01 -17.59
C SER A 230 0.29 -7.66 -16.32
N GLY A 231 -0.25 -7.34 -15.14
CA GLY A 231 0.17 -7.92 -13.88
C GLY A 231 -0.89 -7.77 -12.80
N LEU A 232 -1.02 -8.80 -11.98
CA LEU A 232 -1.93 -8.86 -10.84
C LEU A 232 -1.14 -9.27 -9.60
N LEU A 233 -1.05 -8.40 -8.61
CA LEU A 233 -0.47 -8.69 -7.31
C LEU A 233 -1.57 -8.74 -6.25
N VAL A 234 -1.74 -9.91 -5.65
CA VAL A 234 -2.68 -10.11 -4.54
C VAL A 234 -1.88 -10.43 -3.29
N THR A 235 -2.12 -9.69 -2.22
CA THR A 235 -1.41 -9.84 -0.94
C THR A 235 -2.39 -9.83 0.22
N GLY A 236 -1.96 -10.34 1.35
CA GLY A 236 -2.77 -10.38 2.57
C GLY A 236 -3.51 -11.71 2.75
N ARG A 237 -4.42 -11.75 3.72
CA ARG A 237 -5.09 -13.00 4.16
C ARG A 237 -6.59 -13.01 3.93
N GLY A 238 -7.21 -11.85 3.74
CA GLY A 238 -8.67 -11.72 3.67
C GLY A 238 -9.28 -12.20 2.36
N PHE A 239 -8.50 -12.32 1.26
CA PHE A 239 -9.02 -12.62 -0.06
C PHE A 239 -8.20 -13.72 -0.75
N SER A 240 -8.86 -14.75 -1.26
CA SER A 240 -8.20 -15.83 -2.00
C SER A 240 -7.57 -15.31 -3.29
N LYS A 241 -6.26 -15.51 -3.47
CA LYS A 241 -5.53 -15.11 -4.69
C LYS A 241 -6.15 -15.72 -5.95
N THR A 242 -6.49 -17.01 -5.90
CA THR A 242 -7.12 -17.72 -7.02
C THR A 242 -8.44 -17.07 -7.37
N ARG A 243 -9.28 -16.80 -6.37
CA ARG A 243 -10.60 -16.20 -6.58
C ARG A 243 -10.51 -14.78 -7.14
N VAL A 244 -9.57 -13.98 -6.64
CA VAL A 244 -9.30 -12.63 -7.21
C VAL A 244 -8.89 -12.76 -8.69
N GLY A 245 -8.01 -13.71 -9.03
CA GLY A 245 -7.61 -13.96 -10.41
C GLY A 245 -8.79 -14.34 -11.31
N GLU A 246 -9.68 -15.20 -10.85
CA GLU A 246 -10.92 -15.58 -11.56
C GLU A 246 -11.79 -14.36 -11.82
N ILE A 247 -12.11 -13.57 -10.78
CA ILE A 247 -12.95 -12.37 -10.91
C ILE A 247 -12.33 -11.37 -11.90
N VAL A 248 -11.01 -11.16 -11.84
CA VAL A 248 -10.31 -10.27 -12.76
C VAL A 248 -10.46 -10.75 -14.20
N ASN A 249 -10.23 -12.04 -14.47
CA ASN A 249 -10.28 -12.61 -15.80
C ASN A 249 -11.72 -12.66 -16.35
N GLU A 250 -12.70 -13.02 -15.53
CA GLU A 250 -14.11 -13.00 -15.91
C GLU A 250 -14.60 -11.58 -16.24
N THR A 251 -14.16 -10.57 -15.49
CA THR A 251 -14.64 -9.19 -15.67
C THR A 251 -13.95 -8.47 -16.82
N LEU A 252 -12.64 -8.67 -16.98
CA LEU A 252 -11.83 -7.91 -17.93
C LEU A 252 -11.54 -8.68 -19.23
N GLY A 253 -11.86 -9.98 -19.29
CA GLY A 253 -11.66 -10.80 -20.49
C GLY A 253 -10.18 -11.08 -20.78
N GLY A 254 -9.45 -11.54 -19.77
CA GLY A 254 -8.01 -11.83 -19.89
C GLY A 254 -7.63 -13.20 -19.33
N ASP A 255 -6.34 -13.45 -19.26
CA ASP A 255 -5.72 -14.61 -18.60
C ASP A 255 -4.52 -14.14 -17.77
N VAL A 256 -4.82 -13.33 -16.73
CA VAL A 256 -3.82 -12.79 -15.83
C VAL A 256 -3.82 -13.63 -14.55
N ARG A 257 -2.69 -14.24 -14.23
CA ARG A 257 -2.52 -14.94 -12.97
C ARG A 257 -1.95 -14.01 -11.88
N PRO A 258 -2.28 -14.26 -10.61
CA PRO A 258 -1.60 -13.59 -9.51
C PRO A 258 -0.08 -13.83 -9.55
N LEU A 259 0.67 -12.76 -9.31
CA LEU A 259 2.13 -12.78 -9.25
C LEU A 259 2.60 -13.36 -7.92
N GLU A 260 3.60 -14.23 -8.00
CA GLU A 260 4.29 -14.79 -6.86
C GLU A 260 5.62 -14.07 -6.60
N ALA A 261 6.24 -14.29 -5.44
CA ALA A 261 7.51 -13.67 -5.07
C ALA A 261 8.59 -13.81 -6.14
N TYR A 262 8.64 -14.97 -6.79
CA TYR A 262 9.62 -15.26 -7.86
C TYR A 262 9.41 -14.37 -9.09
N ASP A 263 8.16 -14.16 -9.51
CA ASP A 263 7.82 -13.30 -10.65
C ASP A 263 8.25 -11.83 -10.41
N LEU A 264 8.31 -11.44 -9.13
CA LEU A 264 8.72 -10.12 -8.69
C LEU A 264 10.24 -10.00 -8.45
N GLY A 265 10.99 -11.08 -8.74
CA GLY A 265 12.42 -11.13 -8.54
C GLY A 265 12.84 -11.22 -7.06
N LEU A 266 11.94 -11.69 -6.16
CA LEU A 266 12.26 -11.91 -4.77
C LEU A 266 12.52 -13.39 -4.49
N GLN A 267 13.71 -13.71 -4.00
CA GLN A 267 14.06 -15.02 -3.48
C GLN A 267 13.77 -15.07 -1.99
N LEU A 268 12.85 -15.96 -1.63
CA LEU A 268 12.53 -16.27 -0.23
C LEU A 268 13.49 -17.33 0.30
N PRO A 269 13.86 -17.27 1.60
CA PRO A 269 14.58 -18.38 2.23
C PRO A 269 13.68 -19.62 2.25
N ALA A 270 14.29 -20.80 2.19
CA ALA A 270 13.59 -22.09 2.06
C ALA A 270 12.73 -22.51 3.28
N ARG A 271 12.42 -21.62 4.22
CA ARG A 271 11.68 -21.90 5.45
C ARG A 271 10.56 -20.88 5.67
N ASP A 272 9.37 -21.38 5.83
CA ASP A 272 8.17 -20.84 6.53
C ASP A 272 7.83 -19.33 6.43
N LEU A 273 8.48 -18.58 5.55
CA LEU A 273 8.23 -17.16 5.36
C LEU A 273 7.29 -16.94 4.17
N SER A 274 6.02 -16.69 4.45
CA SER A 274 5.04 -16.36 3.41
C SER A 274 5.32 -14.97 2.82
N PHE A 275 5.27 -14.87 1.50
CA PHE A 275 5.35 -13.59 0.80
C PHE A 275 4.27 -12.62 1.28
N ASP A 276 3.06 -13.08 1.52
CA ASP A 276 1.93 -12.23 1.97
C ASP A 276 2.21 -11.51 3.30
N VAL A 277 2.99 -12.13 4.18
CA VAL A 277 3.38 -11.53 5.47
C VAL A 277 4.45 -10.46 5.29
N ILE A 278 5.37 -10.67 4.35
CA ILE A 278 6.52 -9.78 4.17
C ILE A 278 6.43 -8.86 2.95
N ALA A 279 5.39 -8.97 2.12
CA ALA A 279 5.26 -8.20 0.88
C ALA A 279 5.41 -6.69 1.12
N ALA A 280 4.72 -6.15 2.11
CA ALA A 280 4.79 -4.72 2.44
C ALA A 280 6.16 -4.29 2.99
N PRO A 281 6.69 -4.88 4.08
CA PRO A 281 7.98 -4.46 4.61
C PRO A 281 9.14 -4.77 3.65
N SER A 282 9.09 -5.84 2.89
CA SER A 282 10.13 -6.13 1.89
C SER A 282 10.04 -5.22 0.67
N GLY A 283 8.85 -4.90 0.20
CA GLY A 283 8.66 -3.91 -0.86
C GLY A 283 9.20 -2.54 -0.43
N LEU A 284 8.89 -2.11 0.79
CA LEU A 284 9.43 -0.86 1.34
C LEU A 284 10.96 -0.89 1.46
N ALA A 285 11.54 -2.02 1.83
CA ALA A 285 13.00 -2.18 1.92
C ALA A 285 13.71 -2.02 0.56
N THR A 286 13.01 -2.21 -0.57
CA THR A 286 13.58 -1.97 -1.91
C THR A 286 13.98 -0.52 -2.14
N LEU A 287 13.35 0.43 -1.45
CA LEU A 287 13.65 1.86 -1.54
C LEU A 287 15.00 2.24 -0.89
N SER A 288 15.55 1.33 -0.08
CA SER A 288 16.82 1.55 0.64
C SER A 288 17.99 0.81 -0.01
N LEU A 289 17.74 0.06 -1.07
CA LEU A 289 18.72 -0.65 -1.86
C LEU A 289 19.14 0.24 -3.05
#